data_0c601d64e08d9bead606d43fae77eb28
#
_entry.id   0c601d64e08d9bead606d43fae77eb28
#
_cell.length_a   1.000
_cell.length_b   1.000
_cell.length_c   1.000
_cell.angle_alpha   90.00
_cell.angle_beta   90.00
_cell.angle_gamma   90.00
#
_symmetry.space_group_name_H-M   'P 1'
#
loop_
_entity.id
_entity.type
_entity.pdbx_description
1 polymer ?
#
loop_
_entity_poly.entity_id
_entity_poly.type
_entity_poly.pdbx_seq_one_letter_code
_entity_poly.pdbx_strand_id
1 'polypeptide(L)'
;RMRQATAGLRGAMEAEANLDQPRFEAYDHQPHLLIASAALWADYARQLGAAADACALADPLLPPARVLEMLEGVALPSPEQLGGVTPSPPTPTRLLRLAASASRKAAVSSRQEMYARGMPPIQALRQSLGALVGAPELRVKDIQDRVRGRYPEASALPDRPSLDRLLEE
;
A
#
# COMPACT_ATOMS: atom_id res chain seq x y z
N ARG A 1 7.33 10.85 17.22
CA ARG A 1 5.86 10.62 17.42
C ARG A 1 5.41 9.23 16.94
N MET A 2 5.82 8.76 15.76
CA MET A 2 5.46 7.41 15.25
C MET A 2 5.96 6.27 16.16
N ARG A 3 7.17 6.34 16.71
CA ARG A 3 7.71 5.30 17.62
C ARG A 3 6.94 5.21 18.94
N GLN A 4 6.40 6.32 19.45
CA GLN A 4 5.58 6.32 20.68
C GLN A 4 4.19 5.73 20.42
N ALA A 5 3.60 5.99 19.25
CA ALA A 5 2.32 5.41 18.88
C ALA A 5 2.39 3.88 18.71
N THR A 6 3.48 3.36 18.12
CA THR A 6 3.70 1.92 18.00
C THR A 6 3.97 1.24 19.32
N ALA A 7 4.66 1.88 20.26
CA ALA A 7 4.87 1.34 21.61
C ALA A 7 3.56 1.29 22.41
N GLY A 8 2.74 2.34 22.34
CA GLY A 8 1.43 2.37 22.98
C GLY A 8 0.47 1.32 22.41
N LEU A 9 0.46 1.13 21.09
CA LEU A 9 -0.34 0.10 20.45
C LEU A 9 0.10 -1.31 20.87
N ARG A 10 1.41 -1.56 20.92
CA ARG A 10 1.95 -2.86 21.36
C ARG A 10 1.55 -3.16 22.81
N GLY A 11 1.69 -2.19 23.72
CA GLY A 11 1.26 -2.35 25.12
C GLY A 11 -0.24 -2.61 25.25
N ALA A 12 -1.08 -1.93 24.44
CA ALA A 12 -2.51 -2.20 24.40
C ALA A 12 -2.83 -3.61 23.88
N MET A 13 -2.10 -4.08 22.87
CA MET A 13 -2.27 -5.44 22.33
C MET A 13 -1.80 -6.52 23.33
N GLU A 14 -0.71 -6.29 24.06
CA GLU A 14 -0.26 -7.18 25.12
C GLU A 14 -1.27 -7.26 26.27
N ALA A 15 -1.88 -6.12 26.64
CA ALA A 15 -2.95 -6.09 27.62
C ALA A 15 -4.19 -6.85 27.16
N GLU A 16 -4.59 -6.69 25.88
CA GLU A 16 -5.73 -7.40 25.28
C GLU A 16 -5.48 -8.91 25.21
N ALA A 17 -4.26 -9.33 24.85
CA ALA A 17 -3.89 -10.74 24.75
C ALA A 17 -3.91 -11.48 26.10
N ASN A 18 -3.82 -10.74 27.21
CA ASN A 18 -3.91 -11.29 28.58
C ASN A 18 -5.35 -11.40 29.10
N LEU A 19 -6.35 -11.03 28.32
CA LEU A 19 -7.76 -11.23 28.68
C LEU A 19 -8.17 -12.68 28.43
N ASP A 20 -9.10 -13.20 29.24
CA ASP A 20 -9.68 -14.54 29.03
C ASP A 20 -10.36 -14.70 27.67
N GLN A 21 -10.88 -13.62 27.13
CA GLN A 21 -11.48 -13.54 25.80
C GLN A 21 -10.97 -12.28 25.08
N PRO A 22 -9.82 -12.35 24.41
CA PRO A 22 -9.29 -11.22 23.66
C PRO A 22 -10.19 -10.87 22.47
N ARG A 23 -10.53 -9.60 22.31
CA ARG A 23 -11.33 -9.11 21.18
C ARG A 23 -10.53 -9.00 19.89
N PHE A 24 -9.21 -8.86 20.02
CA PHE A 24 -8.29 -8.72 18.90
C PHE A 24 -7.03 -9.54 19.13
N GLU A 25 -6.53 -10.11 18.06
CA GLU A 25 -5.26 -10.82 18.04
C GLU A 25 -4.28 -10.12 17.11
N ALA A 26 -2.99 -10.20 17.44
CA ALA A 26 -1.92 -9.67 16.62
C ALA A 26 -1.30 -10.79 15.78
N TYR A 27 -1.19 -10.58 14.48
CA TYR A 27 -0.58 -11.51 13.54
C TYR A 27 0.67 -10.87 12.95
N ASP A 28 1.80 -11.56 13.06
CA ASP A 28 3.05 -11.08 12.43
C ASP A 28 2.93 -11.15 10.91
N HIS A 29 3.14 -10.01 10.28
CA HIS A 29 3.11 -9.86 8.83
C HIS A 29 4.14 -8.80 8.42
N GLN A 30 5.41 -9.14 8.56
CA GLN A 30 6.50 -8.19 8.30
C GLN A 30 6.44 -7.54 6.91
N PRO A 31 6.68 -6.23 6.83
CA PRO A 31 7.12 -5.30 7.89
C PRO A 31 5.99 -4.76 8.79
N HIS A 32 4.77 -5.22 8.62
CA HIS A 32 3.57 -4.74 9.31
C HIS A 32 3.10 -5.71 10.37
N LEU A 33 2.30 -5.22 11.30
CA LEU A 33 1.53 -6.00 12.24
C LEU A 33 0.06 -5.96 11.80
N LEU A 34 -0.55 -7.12 11.59
CA LEU A 34 -1.99 -7.24 11.36
C LEU A 34 -2.67 -7.43 12.70
N ILE A 35 -3.71 -6.63 12.95
CA ILE A 35 -4.56 -6.75 14.13
C ILE A 35 -5.95 -7.10 13.63
N ALA A 36 -6.47 -8.24 14.05
CA ALA A 36 -7.76 -8.72 13.59
C ALA A 36 -8.56 -9.33 14.75
N SER A 37 -9.88 -9.24 14.68
CA SER A 37 -10.79 -9.85 15.65
C SER A 37 -10.94 -11.37 15.48
N ALA A 38 -10.44 -11.92 14.39
CA ALA A 38 -10.39 -13.36 14.13
C ALA A 38 -9.34 -13.67 13.05
N ALA A 39 -8.82 -14.89 13.06
CA ALA A 39 -7.82 -15.36 12.08
C ALA A 39 -8.30 -15.21 10.63
N LEU A 40 -9.60 -15.39 10.39
CA LEU A 40 -10.20 -15.22 9.06
C LEU A 40 -9.96 -13.83 8.44
N TRP A 41 -10.00 -12.78 9.25
CA TRP A 41 -9.72 -11.42 8.76
C TRP A 41 -8.23 -11.22 8.46
N ALA A 42 -7.35 -11.85 9.24
CA ALA A 42 -5.92 -11.85 8.94
C ALA A 42 -5.62 -12.61 7.65
N ASP A 43 -6.30 -13.73 7.40
CA ASP A 43 -6.18 -14.50 6.16
C ASP A 43 -6.70 -13.71 4.95
N TYR A 44 -7.84 -13.06 5.09
CA TYR A 44 -8.36 -12.15 4.06
C TYR A 44 -7.37 -11.03 3.73
N ALA A 45 -6.81 -10.38 4.75
CA ALA A 45 -5.80 -9.34 4.56
C ALA A 45 -4.55 -9.88 3.85
N ARG A 46 -4.08 -11.09 4.19
CA ARG A 46 -2.93 -11.72 3.50
C ARG A 46 -3.23 -12.01 2.04
N GLN A 47 -4.43 -12.49 1.71
CA GLN A 47 -4.84 -12.72 0.33
C GLN A 47 -4.91 -11.41 -0.46
N LEU A 48 -5.47 -10.35 0.14
CA LEU A 48 -5.43 -9.00 -0.46
C LEU A 48 -4.01 -8.51 -0.69
N GLY A 49 -3.10 -8.73 0.28
CA GLY A 49 -1.69 -8.39 0.14
C GLY A 49 -1.01 -9.13 -1.00
N ALA A 50 -1.31 -10.43 -1.17
CA ALA A 50 -0.78 -11.22 -2.29
C ALA A 50 -1.32 -10.74 -3.65
N ALA A 51 -2.61 -10.40 -3.73
CA ALA A 51 -3.20 -9.81 -4.93
C ALA A 51 -2.59 -8.43 -5.25
N ALA A 52 -2.35 -7.61 -4.23
CA ALA A 52 -1.66 -6.34 -4.38
C ALA A 52 -0.22 -6.50 -4.89
N ASP A 53 0.52 -7.50 -4.39
CA ASP A 53 1.86 -7.82 -4.87
C ASP A 53 1.87 -8.15 -6.37
N ALA A 54 0.87 -8.89 -6.84
CA ALA A 54 0.71 -9.21 -8.26
C ALA A 54 0.40 -7.96 -9.11
N CYS A 55 -0.48 -7.08 -8.61
CA CYS A 55 -0.80 -5.82 -9.29
C CYS A 55 0.42 -4.89 -9.40
N ALA A 56 1.25 -4.83 -8.36
CA ALA A 56 2.40 -3.93 -8.28
C ALA A 56 3.55 -4.31 -9.23
N LEU A 57 3.56 -5.54 -9.73
CA LEU A 57 4.58 -6.03 -10.68
C LEU A 57 4.25 -5.69 -12.14
N ALA A 58 3.07 -5.14 -12.42
CA ALA A 58 2.66 -4.81 -13.78
C ALA A 58 3.45 -3.61 -14.34
N ASP A 59 3.91 -3.73 -15.57
CA ASP A 59 4.54 -2.65 -16.34
C ASP A 59 3.95 -2.65 -17.76
N PRO A 60 3.23 -1.60 -18.16
CA PRO A 60 2.89 -0.39 -17.39
C PRO A 60 1.96 -0.67 -16.19
N LEU A 61 1.89 0.28 -15.26
CA LEU A 61 1.03 0.18 -14.07
C LEU A 61 -0.43 -0.04 -14.49
N LEU A 62 -1.11 -0.93 -13.76
CA LEU A 62 -2.52 -1.20 -14.00
C LEU A 62 -3.39 0.04 -13.68
N PRO A 63 -4.42 0.31 -14.48
CA PRO A 63 -5.42 1.33 -14.15
C PRO A 63 -6.09 1.01 -12.80
N PRO A 64 -6.44 2.03 -11.99
CA PRO A 64 -7.07 1.83 -10.68
C PRO A 64 -8.32 0.94 -10.70
N ALA A 65 -9.15 1.06 -11.75
CA ALA A 65 -10.35 0.23 -11.92
C ALA A 65 -10.00 -1.27 -12.04
N ARG A 66 -8.93 -1.59 -12.78
CA ARG A 66 -8.47 -2.98 -12.94
C ARG A 66 -7.89 -3.54 -11.66
N VAL A 67 -7.14 -2.72 -10.91
CA VAL A 67 -6.63 -3.10 -9.58
C VAL A 67 -7.80 -3.41 -8.63
N LEU A 68 -8.81 -2.54 -8.60
CA LEU A 68 -9.99 -2.75 -7.76
C LEU A 68 -10.72 -4.04 -8.12
N GLU A 69 -10.97 -4.31 -9.40
CA GLU A 69 -11.59 -5.55 -9.87
C GLU A 69 -10.82 -6.79 -9.38
N MET A 70 -9.50 -6.77 -9.44
CA MET A 70 -8.67 -7.88 -8.94
C MET A 70 -8.77 -8.04 -7.42
N LEU A 71 -8.80 -6.94 -6.66
CA LEU A 71 -8.93 -6.97 -5.21
C LEU A 71 -10.34 -7.38 -4.75
N GLU A 72 -11.38 -6.95 -5.45
CA GLU A 72 -12.76 -7.34 -5.19
C GLU A 72 -13.00 -8.82 -5.49
N GLY A 73 -12.19 -9.42 -6.35
CA GLY A 73 -12.16 -10.86 -6.60
C GLY A 73 -11.66 -11.69 -5.41
N VAL A 74 -11.06 -11.09 -4.40
CA VAL A 74 -10.66 -11.78 -3.16
C VAL A 74 -11.89 -11.99 -2.28
N ALA A 75 -12.23 -13.25 -2.04
CA ALA A 75 -13.44 -13.60 -1.30
C ALA A 75 -13.40 -13.11 0.16
N LEU A 76 -14.45 -12.42 0.58
CA LEU A 76 -14.68 -12.11 1.99
C LEU A 76 -14.98 -13.39 2.78
N PRO A 77 -14.69 -13.45 4.09
CA PRO A 77 -15.17 -14.52 4.95
C PRO A 77 -16.67 -14.66 4.86
N SER A 78 -17.16 -15.89 4.79
CA SER A 78 -18.60 -16.13 4.67
C SER A 78 -19.36 -15.82 5.98
N PRO A 79 -20.66 -15.49 5.92
CA PRO A 79 -21.47 -15.29 7.12
C PRO A 79 -21.45 -16.49 8.07
N GLU A 80 -21.40 -17.71 7.53
CA GLU A 80 -21.31 -18.95 8.32
C GLU A 80 -20.03 -19.00 9.14
N GLN A 81 -18.90 -18.61 8.53
CA GLN A 81 -17.60 -18.54 9.21
C GLN A 81 -17.54 -17.41 10.26
N LEU A 82 -18.39 -16.40 10.13
CA LEU A 82 -18.50 -15.26 11.04
C LEU A 82 -19.64 -15.38 12.06
N GLY A 83 -20.14 -16.59 12.30
CA GLY A 83 -21.21 -16.82 13.28
C GLY A 83 -22.54 -16.17 12.89
N GLY A 84 -22.84 -16.06 11.60
CA GLY A 84 -24.08 -15.49 11.06
C GLY A 84 -24.00 -13.98 10.76
N VAL A 85 -22.85 -13.33 10.99
CA VAL A 85 -22.65 -11.92 10.67
C VAL A 85 -22.28 -11.76 9.20
N THR A 86 -23.09 -11.02 8.45
CA THR A 86 -22.79 -10.70 7.04
C THR A 86 -21.74 -9.59 6.98
N PRO A 87 -20.53 -9.85 6.42
CA PRO A 87 -19.51 -8.83 6.29
C PRO A 87 -19.90 -7.78 5.25
N SER A 88 -19.66 -6.52 5.56
CA SER A 88 -19.80 -5.45 4.60
C SER A 88 -18.48 -5.26 3.85
N PRO A 89 -18.47 -5.23 2.50
CA PRO A 89 -17.26 -5.02 1.73
C PRO A 89 -16.67 -3.63 2.06
N PRO A 90 -15.34 -3.52 2.14
CA PRO A 90 -14.70 -2.23 2.33
C PRO A 90 -14.93 -1.32 1.12
N THR A 91 -14.98 0.00 1.36
CA THR A 91 -15.01 0.95 0.24
C THR A 91 -13.76 0.84 -0.63
N PRO A 92 -13.82 1.19 -1.94
CA PRO A 92 -12.68 1.07 -2.86
C PRO A 92 -11.37 1.64 -2.32
N THR A 93 -11.41 2.84 -1.74
CA THR A 93 -10.22 3.48 -1.15
C THR A 93 -9.68 2.71 0.06
N ARG A 94 -10.57 2.15 0.89
CA ARG A 94 -10.16 1.32 2.04
C ARG A 94 -9.58 -0.01 1.58
N LEU A 95 -10.18 -0.62 0.56
CA LEU A 95 -9.72 -1.87 -0.02
C LEU A 95 -8.28 -1.73 -0.56
N LEU A 96 -8.01 -0.69 -1.36
CA LEU A 96 -6.67 -0.38 -1.86
C LEU A 96 -5.64 -0.19 -0.74
N ARG A 97 -6.01 0.59 0.30
CA ARG A 97 -5.12 0.84 1.44
C ARG A 97 -4.87 -0.40 2.26
N LEU A 98 -5.91 -1.20 2.50
CA LEU A 98 -5.76 -2.47 3.22
C LEU A 98 -4.87 -3.44 2.45
N ALA A 99 -5.10 -3.60 1.16
CA ALA A 99 -4.30 -4.46 0.29
C ALA A 99 -2.82 -4.03 0.28
N ALA A 100 -2.53 -2.73 0.10
CA ALA A 100 -1.16 -2.23 0.13
C ALA A 100 -0.51 -2.35 1.52
N SER A 101 -1.28 -2.15 2.60
CA SER A 101 -0.76 -2.31 3.97
C SER A 101 -0.48 -3.77 4.31
N ALA A 102 -1.26 -4.70 3.79
CA ALA A 102 -1.04 -6.14 3.95
C ALA A 102 -0.02 -6.71 2.94
N SER A 103 0.35 -5.95 1.92
CA SER A 103 1.34 -6.33 0.92
C SER A 103 2.77 -6.13 1.44
N ARG A 104 3.68 -6.97 0.98
CA ARG A 104 5.13 -6.82 1.22
C ARG A 104 5.81 -5.96 0.16
N LYS A 105 5.26 -5.91 -1.05
CA LYS A 105 5.90 -5.30 -2.22
C LYS A 105 5.13 -4.12 -2.77
N ALA A 106 3.82 -4.04 -2.56
CA ALA A 106 2.98 -3.02 -3.15
C ALA A 106 2.85 -1.77 -2.27
N ALA A 107 2.74 -0.62 -2.94
CA ALA A 107 2.36 0.67 -2.38
C ALA A 107 1.28 1.30 -3.25
N VAL A 108 0.57 2.32 -2.73
CA VAL A 108 -0.47 3.05 -3.46
C VAL A 108 -0.01 4.47 -3.75
N SER A 109 -0.12 4.88 -5.01
CA SER A 109 0.16 6.24 -5.45
C SER A 109 -0.94 7.23 -5.00
N SER A 110 -0.66 8.52 -5.08
CA SER A 110 -1.69 9.56 -4.84
C SER A 110 -2.86 9.51 -5.83
N ARG A 111 -2.70 8.80 -6.94
CA ARG A 111 -3.75 8.56 -7.94
C ARG A 111 -4.41 7.19 -7.82
N GLN A 112 -4.21 6.51 -6.69
CA GLN A 112 -4.77 5.17 -6.42
C GLN A 112 -4.25 4.07 -7.36
N GLU A 113 -3.09 4.28 -8.00
CA GLU A 113 -2.39 3.26 -8.76
C GLU A 113 -1.58 2.38 -7.78
N MET A 114 -1.54 1.08 -8.04
CA MET A 114 -0.70 0.17 -7.27
C MET A 114 0.66 0.03 -7.96
N TYR A 115 1.75 0.16 -7.19
CA TYR A 115 3.12 0.12 -7.70
C TYR A 115 4.06 -0.57 -6.73
N ALA A 116 5.22 -1.02 -7.21
CA ALA A 116 6.20 -1.70 -6.38
C ALA A 116 6.86 -0.73 -5.38
N ARG A 117 6.94 -1.11 -4.10
CA ARG A 117 7.77 -0.40 -3.11
C ARG A 117 9.20 -0.35 -3.59
N GLY A 118 9.83 0.80 -3.42
CA GLY A 118 11.19 1.00 -3.93
C GLY A 118 11.26 1.02 -5.46
N MET A 119 10.15 1.30 -6.17
CA MET A 119 10.13 1.48 -7.61
C MET A 119 11.33 2.32 -8.05
N PRO A 120 12.09 1.90 -9.07
CA PRO A 120 13.30 2.62 -9.53
C PRO A 120 13.01 4.07 -9.90
N PRO A 121 13.97 5.00 -9.67
CA PRO A 121 13.78 6.43 -9.98
C PRO A 121 13.37 6.69 -11.42
N ILE A 122 13.97 5.99 -12.38
CA ILE A 122 13.66 6.14 -13.80
C ILE A 122 12.20 5.75 -14.11
N GLN A 123 11.70 4.67 -13.51
CA GLN A 123 10.33 4.23 -13.71
C GLN A 123 9.34 5.23 -13.07
N ALA A 124 9.62 5.70 -11.84
CA ALA A 124 8.82 6.71 -11.17
C ALA A 124 8.76 8.02 -11.96
N LEU A 125 9.88 8.42 -12.57
CA LEU A 125 9.98 9.59 -13.44
C LEU A 125 9.13 9.41 -14.70
N ARG A 126 9.29 8.31 -15.43
CA ARG A 126 8.51 7.98 -16.64
C ARG A 126 7.01 7.99 -16.37
N GLN A 127 6.57 7.36 -15.29
CA GLN A 127 5.16 7.34 -14.89
C GLN A 127 4.64 8.73 -14.46
N SER A 128 5.54 9.65 -14.11
CA SER A 128 5.19 11.02 -13.70
C SER A 128 5.26 12.03 -14.83
N LEU A 129 5.75 11.68 -16.03
CA LEU A 129 5.98 12.61 -17.14
C LEU A 129 4.76 13.49 -17.43
N GLY A 130 3.55 12.94 -17.46
CA GLY A 130 2.33 13.71 -17.68
C GLY A 130 2.05 14.81 -16.64
N ALA A 131 2.66 14.73 -15.45
CA ALA A 131 2.57 15.77 -14.42
C ALA A 131 3.73 16.79 -14.51
N LEU A 132 4.75 16.50 -15.30
CA LEU A 132 5.92 17.35 -15.51
C LEU A 132 5.81 18.16 -16.80
N VAL A 133 5.09 17.63 -17.80
CA VAL A 133 4.86 18.31 -19.08
C VAL A 133 3.97 19.53 -18.87
N GLY A 134 4.33 20.64 -19.54
CA GLY A 134 3.57 21.90 -19.53
C GLY A 134 4.17 23.00 -18.66
N ALA A 135 5.20 22.72 -17.87
CA ALA A 135 6.01 23.76 -17.23
C ALA A 135 7.24 24.07 -18.10
N PRO A 136 7.47 25.34 -18.47
CA PRO A 136 8.60 25.71 -19.34
C PRO A 136 9.95 25.44 -18.69
N GLU A 137 10.01 25.56 -17.37
CA GLU A 137 11.18 25.26 -16.56
C GLU A 137 10.74 24.63 -15.23
N LEU A 138 11.47 23.58 -14.79
CA LEU A 138 11.29 22.96 -13.49
C LEU A 138 12.63 22.92 -12.76
N ARG A 139 12.62 23.32 -11.50
CA ARG A 139 13.78 23.12 -10.62
C ARG A 139 13.88 21.63 -10.25
N VAL A 140 15.07 21.15 -10.01
CA VAL A 140 15.33 19.77 -9.58
C VAL A 140 14.42 19.38 -8.40
N LYS A 141 14.32 20.25 -7.40
CA LYS A 141 13.47 20.03 -6.24
C LYS A 141 12.01 19.89 -6.60
N ASP A 142 11.49 20.68 -7.55
CA ASP A 142 10.10 20.61 -7.98
C ASP A 142 9.78 19.27 -8.66
N ILE A 143 10.75 18.74 -9.44
CA ILE A 143 10.63 17.40 -10.05
C ILE A 143 10.62 16.33 -8.95
N GLN A 144 11.56 16.38 -8.03
CA GLN A 144 11.66 15.43 -6.91
C GLN A 144 10.39 15.44 -6.05
N ASP A 145 9.88 16.62 -5.69
CA ASP A 145 8.68 16.77 -4.86
C ASP A 145 7.43 16.25 -5.59
N ARG A 146 7.28 16.52 -6.89
CA ARG A 146 6.14 16.01 -7.67
C ARG A 146 6.16 14.49 -7.79
N VAL A 147 7.32 13.90 -8.09
CA VAL A 147 7.47 12.44 -8.20
C VAL A 147 7.24 11.78 -6.84
N ARG A 148 7.83 12.32 -5.76
CA ARG A 148 7.61 11.85 -4.39
C ARG A 148 6.15 11.99 -3.97
N GLY A 149 5.50 13.10 -4.32
CA GLY A 149 4.08 13.32 -4.02
C GLY A 149 3.17 12.31 -4.70
N ARG A 150 3.54 11.83 -5.90
CA ARG A 150 2.80 10.78 -6.61
C ARG A 150 3.14 9.38 -6.11
N TYR A 151 4.43 9.08 -5.92
CA TYR A 151 4.95 7.77 -5.54
C TYR A 151 5.80 7.85 -4.25
N PRO A 152 5.18 8.01 -3.08
CA PRO A 152 5.90 8.30 -1.83
C PRO A 152 6.84 7.19 -1.36
N GLU A 153 6.62 5.96 -1.78
CA GLU A 153 7.44 4.80 -1.42
C GLU A 153 8.35 4.32 -2.58
N ALA A 154 8.47 5.08 -3.67
CA ALA A 154 9.47 4.84 -4.68
C ALA A 154 10.88 5.28 -4.20
N SER A 155 11.90 4.76 -4.85
CA SER A 155 13.27 5.21 -4.62
C SER A 155 13.40 6.71 -4.95
N ALA A 156 14.10 7.45 -4.12
CA ALA A 156 14.26 8.90 -4.31
C ALA A 156 14.97 9.20 -5.63
N LEU A 157 14.51 10.25 -6.32
CA LEU A 157 15.23 10.77 -7.48
C LEU A 157 16.58 11.36 -7.01
N PRO A 158 17.67 11.10 -7.76
CA PRO A 158 18.97 11.67 -7.44
C PRO A 158 19.02 13.17 -7.74
N ASP A 159 20.09 13.82 -7.25
CA ASP A 159 20.47 15.17 -7.66
C ASP A 159 21.24 15.16 -8.98
N ARG A 160 21.54 16.38 -9.51
CA ARG A 160 22.44 16.54 -10.66
C ARG A 160 23.86 16.07 -10.32
N PRO A 161 24.60 15.51 -11.27
CA PRO A 161 24.27 15.32 -12.69
C PRO A 161 23.51 14.00 -12.98
N SER A 162 23.26 13.17 -11.99
CA SER A 162 22.62 11.85 -12.19
C SER A 162 21.16 11.97 -12.63
N LEU A 163 20.44 13.00 -12.16
CA LEU A 163 19.08 13.27 -12.62
C LEU A 163 19.03 13.63 -14.10
N ASP A 164 20.02 14.42 -14.57
CA ASP A 164 20.05 14.84 -15.98
C ASP A 164 20.17 13.62 -16.91
N ARG A 165 20.99 12.63 -16.55
CA ARG A 165 21.10 11.36 -17.29
C ARG A 165 19.79 10.60 -17.33
N LEU A 166 19.03 10.56 -16.22
CA LEU A 166 17.71 9.91 -16.18
C LEU A 166 16.66 10.62 -17.04
N LEU A 167 16.82 11.92 -17.30
CA LEU A 167 15.92 12.70 -18.15
C LEU A 167 16.26 12.55 -19.65
N GLU A 168 17.46 12.10 -19.99
CA GLU A 168 17.94 11.83 -21.34
C GLU A 168 17.57 10.41 -21.84
N GLU A 169 17.25 9.47 -20.92
CA GLU A 169 16.80 8.09 -21.21
C GLU A 169 15.29 8.05 -21.58
#